data_7681b0683a5d24dd3bf87838995ba4b1
#
_entry.id   7681b0683a5d24dd3bf87838995ba4b1
#
_cell.length_a   1.000
_cell.length_b   1.000
_cell.length_c   1.000
_cell.angle_alpha   90.00
_cell.angle_beta   90.00
_cell.angle_gamma   90.00
#
_symmetry.space_group_name_H-M   'P 1'
#
loop_
_entity.id
_entity.type
_entity.pdbx_description
1 polymer ?
#
loop_
_entity_poly.entity_id
_entity_poly.type
_entity_poly.pdbx_seq_one_letter_code
_entity_poly.pdbx_strand_id
1 'polypeptide(L)'
;MKAHFLPLLVAFAFLAPLGSAFGWGEPHLAITKAALEALPPWQKELLGEEAAKLGSDYCLIPDHVYTDTENAKFAMMDDKPRERYLLILHLPAQQPENLETMRYFMGKAVDALRAGHTADAARYMGTVCHQLEDYGSPAHTVPGDNMFTLLQQFLPPTDAMKDQLLHGPIENGDLHVDIQGYKPTLLGTTVEEASWRLLHRVHDGILNARSTTIPIIQALYAEDKEGVTKHQMKAATMDAKVVADAFYTILCLGAQKFDAAEQEPLHQVEIDSFFPLEAVNLYYPQTQFFSTPNWGYPHTGVVLAEGKKAVPLKLSVEEKAGGAAEEKEFAHGLSVGMGRSLTYLLPKGVYTRFTVLAGLHPELGAKGRVEFTISGDGQPLASATVSGTDPAHAFECDISHVSQLQLTVVSRGTDAKSNYAIWADPMLVKP
;
A
#
# COMPACT_ATOMS: atom_id res chain seq x y z
N MET A 1 29.22 59.92 33.61
CA MET A 1 28.18 58.93 33.98
C MET A 1 27.64 58.29 32.72
N LYS A 2 28.09 57.07 32.42
CA LYS A 2 27.64 56.27 31.28
C LYS A 2 26.73 55.15 31.82
N ALA A 3 25.46 55.21 31.53
CA ALA A 3 24.50 54.18 31.90
C ALA A 3 24.60 53.03 30.88
N HIS A 4 24.95 51.83 31.35
CA HIS A 4 24.88 50.60 30.55
C HIS A 4 23.49 50.01 30.67
N PHE A 5 22.72 50.02 29.57
CA PHE A 5 21.50 49.23 29.43
C PHE A 5 21.89 47.81 29.06
N LEU A 6 21.56 46.87 29.93
CA LEU A 6 21.64 45.44 29.69
C LEU A 6 20.27 44.99 29.10
N PRO A 7 20.19 44.36 27.91
CA PRO A 7 18.95 43.81 27.43
C PRO A 7 18.70 42.48 28.13
N LEU A 8 17.58 42.41 28.85
CA LEU A 8 17.05 41.20 29.44
C LEU A 8 16.48 40.33 28.29
N LEU A 9 17.20 39.30 27.90
CA LEU A 9 16.70 38.27 26.97
C LEU A 9 15.73 37.37 27.76
N VAL A 10 14.42 37.60 27.61
CA VAL A 10 13.40 36.70 28.08
C VAL A 10 13.29 35.58 27.05
N ALA A 11 13.91 34.44 27.33
CA ALA A 11 13.67 33.21 26.59
C ALA A 11 12.26 32.68 26.93
N PHE A 12 11.31 32.99 26.10
CA PHE A 12 10.05 32.24 26.08
C PHE A 12 10.33 30.83 25.55
N ALA A 13 10.55 29.89 26.46
CA ALA A 13 10.41 28.48 26.16
C ALA A 13 8.92 28.23 25.85
N PHE A 14 8.60 28.16 24.58
CA PHE A 14 7.35 27.54 24.12
C PHE A 14 7.47 26.06 24.48
N LEU A 15 6.99 25.68 25.66
CA LEU A 15 6.48 24.35 25.95
C LEU A 15 5.16 24.24 25.19
N ALA A 16 5.22 24.03 23.87
CA ALA A 16 4.13 23.41 23.19
C ALA A 16 3.95 22.04 23.86
N PRO A 17 2.75 21.65 24.34
CA PRO A 17 2.51 20.26 24.64
C PRO A 17 2.81 19.52 23.33
N LEU A 18 3.77 18.61 23.35
CA LEU A 18 3.92 17.57 22.37
C LEU A 18 2.66 16.73 22.54
N GLY A 19 1.57 17.16 21.89
CA GLY A 19 0.45 16.30 21.62
C GLY A 19 1.04 15.16 20.80
N SER A 20 1.15 14.00 21.42
CA SER A 20 1.51 12.77 20.77
C SER A 20 0.59 12.61 19.56
N ALA A 21 1.14 12.70 18.37
CA ALA A 21 0.47 12.25 17.17
C ALA A 21 0.50 10.70 17.25
N PHE A 22 -0.47 10.17 17.99
CA PHE A 22 -0.75 8.74 18.02
C PHE A 22 -1.62 8.45 16.79
N GLY A 23 -1.37 7.33 16.12
CA GLY A 23 -2.29 6.73 15.17
C GLY A 23 -3.63 6.39 15.83
N TRP A 24 -4.32 5.36 15.39
CA TRP A 24 -5.50 4.89 16.10
C TRP A 24 -5.18 4.78 17.61
N GLY A 25 -5.82 5.52 18.50
CA GLY A 25 -5.63 5.34 19.94
C GLY A 25 -6.20 4.00 20.44
N GLU A 26 -7.33 4.01 21.17
CA GLU A 26 -8.01 2.76 21.59
C GLU A 26 -8.38 1.80 20.43
N PRO A 27 -8.72 2.27 19.19
CA PRO A 27 -8.99 1.38 18.07
C PRO A 27 -7.88 0.37 17.72
N HIS A 28 -6.59 0.66 17.94
CA HIS A 28 -5.52 -0.33 17.78
C HIS A 28 -5.84 -1.64 18.51
N LEU A 29 -6.30 -1.55 19.75
CA LEU A 29 -6.62 -2.72 20.56
C LEU A 29 -7.78 -3.52 19.96
N ALA A 30 -8.81 -2.82 19.47
CA ALA A 30 -9.99 -3.46 18.88
C ALA A 30 -9.67 -4.16 17.56
N ILE A 31 -8.85 -3.52 16.70
CA ILE A 31 -8.40 -4.04 15.41
C ILE A 31 -7.55 -5.29 15.62
N THR A 32 -6.50 -5.18 16.46
CA THR A 32 -5.61 -6.30 16.76
C THR A 32 -6.36 -7.50 17.37
N LYS A 33 -7.30 -7.27 18.32
CA LYS A 33 -8.12 -8.34 18.90
C LYS A 33 -8.97 -9.04 17.84
N ALA A 34 -9.65 -8.29 16.99
CA ALA A 34 -10.45 -8.87 15.92
C ALA A 34 -9.60 -9.69 14.94
N ALA A 35 -8.39 -9.22 14.60
CA ALA A 35 -7.44 -9.94 13.77
C ALA A 35 -6.98 -11.27 14.42
N LEU A 36 -6.67 -11.25 15.72
CA LEU A 36 -6.29 -12.45 16.46
C LEU A 36 -7.45 -13.46 16.55
N GLU A 37 -8.68 -13.00 16.69
CA GLU A 37 -9.87 -13.87 16.71
C GLU A 37 -10.09 -14.60 15.39
N ALA A 38 -9.72 -14.03 14.27
CA ALA A 38 -9.83 -14.65 12.96
C ALA A 38 -8.78 -15.74 12.69
N LEU A 39 -7.71 -15.83 13.51
CA LEU A 39 -6.66 -16.83 13.31
C LEU A 39 -7.15 -18.26 13.58
N PRO A 40 -6.65 -19.26 12.85
CA PRO A 40 -6.98 -20.67 13.11
C PRO A 40 -6.46 -21.12 14.48
N PRO A 41 -7.11 -22.14 15.10
CA PRO A 41 -6.79 -22.60 16.45
C PRO A 41 -5.30 -22.89 16.68
N TRP A 42 -4.62 -23.54 15.74
CA TRP A 42 -3.22 -23.90 15.89
C TRP A 42 -2.28 -22.69 15.99
N GLN A 43 -2.65 -21.55 15.37
CA GLN A 43 -1.88 -20.30 15.46
C GLN A 43 -2.10 -19.62 16.81
N LYS A 44 -3.32 -19.66 17.33
CA LYS A 44 -3.63 -19.17 18.68
C LYS A 44 -2.89 -20.00 19.74
N GLU A 45 -2.83 -21.31 19.55
CA GLU A 45 -2.04 -22.21 20.43
C GLU A 45 -0.53 -21.91 20.36
N LEU A 46 0.00 -21.61 19.15
CA LEU A 46 1.41 -21.23 18.97
C LEU A 46 1.76 -19.93 19.69
N LEU A 47 0.88 -18.94 19.67
CA LEU A 47 1.07 -17.68 20.40
C LEU A 47 0.87 -17.87 21.92
N GLY A 48 -0.01 -18.77 22.34
CA GLY A 48 -0.31 -19.02 23.75
C GLY A 48 -0.75 -17.74 24.48
N GLU A 49 -0.16 -17.49 25.65
CA GLU A 49 -0.47 -16.31 26.48
C GLU A 49 -0.05 -14.97 25.81
N GLU A 50 0.90 -15.01 24.87
CA GLU A 50 1.37 -13.81 24.19
C GLU A 50 0.30 -13.20 23.26
N ALA A 51 -0.69 -13.99 22.83
CA ALA A 51 -1.81 -13.46 22.04
C ALA A 51 -2.61 -12.37 22.80
N ALA A 52 -2.82 -12.58 24.11
CA ALA A 52 -3.53 -11.59 24.94
C ALA A 52 -2.72 -10.28 25.05
N LYS A 53 -1.40 -10.38 25.26
CA LYS A 53 -0.50 -9.23 25.35
C LYS A 53 -0.36 -8.52 24.00
N LEU A 54 -0.37 -9.25 22.89
CA LEU A 54 -0.35 -8.67 21.55
C LEU A 54 -1.59 -7.79 21.34
N GLY A 55 -2.76 -8.23 21.78
CA GLY A 55 -4.02 -7.47 21.67
C GLY A 55 -4.24 -6.40 22.76
N SER A 56 -3.31 -6.18 23.69
CA SER A 56 -3.45 -5.17 24.76
C SER A 56 -2.26 -4.22 24.88
N ASP A 57 -1.04 -4.69 24.66
CA ASP A 57 0.18 -3.95 24.95
C ASP A 57 1.11 -3.85 23.75
N TYR A 58 1.36 -4.98 23.05
CA TYR A 58 2.42 -5.02 22.05
C TYR A 58 2.06 -4.28 20.77
N CYS A 59 0.77 -4.18 20.42
CA CYS A 59 0.33 -3.34 19.31
C CYS A 59 0.57 -1.84 19.53
N LEU A 60 0.86 -1.41 20.77
CA LEU A 60 1.18 -0.03 21.12
C LEU A 60 2.68 0.24 21.31
N ILE A 61 3.55 -0.75 21.07
CA ILE A 61 5.00 -0.59 21.26
C ILE A 61 5.57 0.63 20.48
N PRO A 62 5.22 0.87 19.22
CA PRO A 62 5.71 2.03 18.48
C PRO A 62 5.34 3.37 19.12
N ASP A 63 4.17 3.51 19.68
CA ASP A 63 3.72 4.72 20.39
C ASP A 63 4.49 4.96 21.69
N HIS A 64 4.90 3.89 22.34
CA HIS A 64 5.54 3.95 23.65
C HIS A 64 7.08 3.93 23.60
N VAL A 65 7.71 4.02 22.43
CA VAL A 65 9.18 3.93 22.27
C VAL A 65 9.99 4.96 23.08
N TYR A 66 9.36 6.06 23.49
CA TYR A 66 9.98 7.09 24.31
C TYR A 66 9.80 6.88 25.82
N THR A 67 8.80 6.10 26.20
CA THR A 67 8.41 5.88 27.60
C THR A 67 8.70 4.47 28.09
N ASP A 68 8.57 3.47 27.22
CA ASP A 68 8.88 2.07 27.49
C ASP A 68 10.21 1.68 26.84
N THR A 69 11.30 1.86 27.58
CA THR A 69 12.66 1.55 27.12
C THR A 69 12.94 0.06 26.97
N GLU A 70 12.17 -0.80 27.64
CA GLU A 70 12.33 -2.26 27.57
C GLU A 70 11.83 -2.81 26.22
N ASN A 71 10.66 -2.37 25.80
CA ASN A 71 10.05 -2.79 24.55
C ASN A 71 10.47 -1.97 23.34
N ALA A 72 11.02 -0.76 23.51
CA ALA A 72 11.43 0.14 22.43
C ALA A 72 12.30 -0.55 21.35
N LYS A 73 13.16 -1.48 21.72
CA LYS A 73 14.03 -2.23 20.80
C LYS A 73 13.25 -3.04 19.75
N PHE A 74 12.01 -3.44 20.04
CA PHE A 74 11.18 -4.20 19.12
C PHE A 74 10.51 -3.32 18.05
N ALA A 75 10.56 -1.99 18.25
CA ALA A 75 10.12 -1.02 17.25
C ALA A 75 11.30 -0.20 16.71
N MET A 76 12.52 -0.72 16.71
CA MET A 76 13.70 -0.05 16.19
C MET A 76 14.43 -0.94 15.19
N MET A 77 14.94 -0.34 14.13
CA MET A 77 15.83 -1.00 13.17
C MET A 77 17.28 -0.70 13.57
N ASP A 78 18.13 -1.73 13.51
CA ASP A 78 19.52 -1.66 13.99
C ASP A 78 20.36 -0.60 13.26
N ASP A 79 20.03 -0.31 11.99
CA ASP A 79 20.80 0.55 11.09
C ASP A 79 20.11 1.89 10.76
N LYS A 80 18.97 2.18 11.37
CA LYS A 80 18.21 3.41 11.10
C LYS A 80 18.24 4.38 12.28
N PRO A 81 18.42 5.68 12.03
CA PRO A 81 18.18 6.69 13.05
C PRO A 81 16.74 6.65 13.54
N ARG A 82 16.56 6.72 14.86
CA ARG A 82 15.25 6.60 15.50
C ARG A 82 14.21 7.58 14.94
N GLU A 83 14.59 8.82 14.76
CA GLU A 83 13.69 9.89 14.30
C GLU A 83 13.20 9.65 12.88
N ARG A 84 14.10 9.20 12.00
CA ARG A 84 13.74 8.86 10.62
C ARG A 84 12.83 7.64 10.55
N TYR A 85 13.11 6.66 11.39
CA TYR A 85 12.38 5.42 11.44
C TYR A 85 10.91 5.64 11.89
N LEU A 86 10.70 6.41 12.95
CA LEU A 86 9.35 6.72 13.44
C LEU A 86 8.51 7.45 12.40
N LEU A 87 9.12 8.33 11.60
CA LEU A 87 8.43 8.98 10.48
C LEU A 87 7.96 7.97 9.42
N ILE A 88 8.75 6.94 9.14
CA ILE A 88 8.40 5.90 8.15
C ILE A 88 7.24 5.06 8.66
N LEU A 89 7.16 4.75 9.95
CA LEU A 89 6.06 3.98 10.53
C LEU A 89 4.70 4.64 10.35
N HIS A 90 4.65 5.96 10.41
CA HIS A 90 3.41 6.74 10.36
C HIS A 90 3.07 7.30 8.97
N LEU A 91 3.96 7.16 8.00
CA LEU A 91 3.72 7.66 6.64
C LEU A 91 3.23 6.54 5.73
N PRO A 92 2.00 6.61 5.21
CA PRO A 92 1.49 5.57 4.35
C PRO A 92 2.25 5.53 3.02
N ALA A 93 2.63 4.33 2.63
CA ALA A 93 3.03 3.98 1.28
C ALA A 93 4.18 4.82 0.68
N GLN A 94 5.16 5.19 1.47
CA GLN A 94 6.45 5.57 0.93
C GLN A 94 7.20 4.28 0.58
N GLN A 95 6.83 3.69 -0.52
CA GLN A 95 7.56 2.52 -1.05
C GLN A 95 9.01 2.82 -0.97
N PRO A 96 9.95 2.46 -1.25
CA PRO A 96 10.80 1.36 -0.85
C PRO A 96 11.04 1.24 0.68
N GLU A 97 10.96 2.41 1.37
CA GLU A 97 11.21 2.47 2.82
C GLU A 97 10.19 1.67 3.63
N ASN A 98 8.92 1.76 3.26
CA ASN A 98 7.88 0.96 3.91
C ASN A 98 8.07 -0.54 3.66
N LEU A 99 8.45 -0.94 2.44
CA LEU A 99 8.75 -2.33 2.12
C LEU A 99 9.94 -2.86 2.94
N GLU A 100 11.00 -2.06 3.06
CA GLU A 100 12.17 -2.39 3.86
C GLU A 100 11.80 -2.58 5.34
N THR A 101 10.98 -1.68 5.88
CA THR A 101 10.51 -1.72 7.27
C THR A 101 9.64 -2.94 7.53
N MET A 102 8.65 -3.19 6.68
CA MET A 102 7.80 -4.39 6.78
C MET A 102 8.63 -5.67 6.73
N ARG A 103 9.53 -5.77 5.76
CA ARG A 103 10.40 -6.94 5.60
C ARG A 103 11.27 -7.16 6.84
N TYR A 104 11.83 -6.09 7.41
CA TYR A 104 12.65 -6.17 8.60
C TYR A 104 11.87 -6.73 9.79
N PHE A 105 10.71 -6.14 10.15
CA PHE A 105 9.96 -6.58 11.33
C PHE A 105 9.26 -7.91 11.14
N MET A 106 8.71 -8.19 9.96
CA MET A 106 8.20 -9.53 9.64
C MET A 106 9.31 -10.58 9.74
N GLY A 107 10.52 -10.28 9.22
CA GLY A 107 11.67 -11.16 9.33
C GLY A 107 12.06 -11.43 10.77
N LYS A 108 12.18 -10.39 11.61
CA LYS A 108 12.47 -10.54 13.06
C LYS A 108 11.41 -11.37 13.77
N ALA A 109 10.12 -11.17 13.47
CA ALA A 109 9.04 -11.99 14.05
C ALA A 109 9.17 -13.47 13.66
N VAL A 110 9.40 -13.74 12.37
CA VAL A 110 9.58 -15.10 11.84
C VAL A 110 10.80 -15.77 12.44
N ASP A 111 11.95 -15.08 12.54
CA ASP A 111 13.18 -15.60 13.12
C ASP A 111 13.02 -15.92 14.61
N ALA A 112 12.34 -15.04 15.35
CA ALA A 112 12.03 -15.28 16.77
C ALA A 112 11.12 -16.51 16.95
N LEU A 113 10.09 -16.69 16.12
CA LEU A 113 9.23 -17.90 16.14
C LEU A 113 10.05 -19.17 15.88
N ARG A 114 10.93 -19.17 14.88
CA ARG A 114 11.80 -20.32 14.55
C ARG A 114 12.79 -20.64 15.66
N ALA A 115 13.20 -19.63 16.41
CA ALA A 115 14.07 -19.79 17.58
C ALA A 115 13.31 -20.22 18.85
N GLY A 116 11.97 -20.32 18.82
CA GLY A 116 11.14 -20.63 19.99
C GLY A 116 10.95 -19.44 20.95
N HIS A 117 11.27 -18.23 20.53
CA HIS A 117 11.14 -17.00 21.32
C HIS A 117 9.79 -16.33 21.03
N THR A 118 8.68 -16.98 21.40
CA THR A 118 7.32 -16.53 21.07
C THR A 118 7.01 -15.15 21.60
N ALA A 119 7.51 -14.78 22.79
CA ALA A 119 7.30 -13.44 23.37
C ALA A 119 7.94 -12.34 22.54
N ASP A 120 9.15 -12.55 22.03
CA ASP A 120 9.82 -11.57 21.16
C ASP A 120 9.13 -11.50 19.79
N ALA A 121 8.71 -12.64 19.27
CA ALA A 121 7.93 -12.69 18.02
C ALA A 121 6.64 -11.88 18.13
N ALA A 122 5.89 -12.04 19.23
CA ALA A 122 4.65 -11.30 19.47
C ALA A 122 4.91 -9.78 19.56
N ARG A 123 6.02 -9.35 20.15
CA ARG A 123 6.39 -7.92 20.18
C ARG A 123 6.71 -7.37 18.79
N TYR A 124 7.48 -8.10 17.97
CA TYR A 124 7.71 -7.70 16.57
C TYR A 124 6.42 -7.72 15.74
N MET A 125 5.53 -8.70 15.96
CA MET A 125 4.19 -8.71 15.36
C MET A 125 3.39 -7.48 15.79
N GLY A 126 3.53 -7.04 17.05
CA GLY A 126 2.94 -5.80 17.57
C GLY A 126 3.38 -4.57 16.77
N THR A 127 4.67 -4.47 16.47
CA THR A 127 5.19 -3.37 15.62
C THR A 127 4.66 -3.44 14.19
N VAL A 128 4.56 -4.66 13.62
CA VAL A 128 3.98 -4.82 12.28
C VAL A 128 2.51 -4.39 12.26
N CYS A 129 1.69 -4.85 13.24
CA CYS A 129 0.27 -4.51 13.22
C CYS A 129 0.03 -3.02 13.44
N HIS A 130 0.75 -2.38 14.35
CA HIS A 130 0.66 -0.94 14.56
C HIS A 130 0.90 -0.16 13.26
N GLN A 131 1.96 -0.49 12.53
CA GLN A 131 2.26 0.11 11.24
C GLN A 131 1.10 -0.07 10.23
N LEU A 132 0.49 -1.25 10.19
CA LEU A 132 -0.64 -1.53 9.29
C LEU A 132 -1.88 -0.74 9.68
N GLU A 133 -2.15 -0.67 10.97
CA GLU A 133 -3.28 0.03 11.57
C GLU A 133 -3.18 1.54 11.33
N ASP A 134 -1.97 2.13 11.47
CA ASP A 134 -1.73 3.52 11.11
C ASP A 134 -1.99 3.79 9.63
N TYR A 135 -1.53 2.91 8.75
CA TYR A 135 -1.77 3.07 7.31
C TYR A 135 -3.26 3.02 6.95
N GLY A 136 -4.06 2.26 7.67
CA GLY A 136 -5.49 2.17 7.50
C GLY A 136 -6.29 3.16 8.34
N SER A 137 -5.64 3.97 9.19
CA SER A 137 -6.31 5.05 9.91
C SER A 137 -6.74 6.15 8.95
N PRO A 138 -8.03 6.60 8.98
CA PRO A 138 -8.49 7.69 8.13
C PRO A 138 -7.69 8.98 8.28
N ALA A 139 -7.11 9.23 9.47
CA ALA A 139 -6.27 10.39 9.75
C ALA A 139 -4.93 10.34 9.00
N HIS A 140 -4.35 9.14 8.81
CA HIS A 140 -3.06 8.95 8.18
C HIS A 140 -3.12 8.77 6.66
N THR A 141 -4.31 8.64 6.06
CA THR A 141 -4.48 8.43 4.61
C THR A 141 -4.36 9.70 3.77
N VAL A 142 -4.19 10.84 4.38
CA VAL A 142 -4.05 12.15 3.75
C VAL A 142 -2.71 12.78 4.15
N PRO A 143 -2.15 13.71 3.33
CA PRO A 143 -0.80 14.23 3.58
C PRO A 143 -0.72 14.96 4.92
N GLY A 144 -0.25 14.23 5.92
CA GLY A 144 0.11 14.75 7.23
C GLY A 144 -0.95 15.63 7.91
N ASP A 145 -0.65 16.04 9.09
CA ASP A 145 -1.47 16.98 9.87
C ASP A 145 -1.70 18.33 9.18
N ASN A 146 -0.89 18.63 8.18
CA ASN A 146 -1.01 19.88 7.42
C ASN A 146 -2.37 20.04 6.74
N MET A 147 -2.97 18.96 6.23
CA MET A 147 -4.30 19.06 5.62
C MET A 147 -5.38 19.31 6.67
N PHE A 148 -5.30 18.67 7.81
CA PHE A 148 -6.26 18.91 8.89
C PHE A 148 -6.09 20.29 9.50
N THR A 149 -4.86 20.75 9.67
CA THR A 149 -4.57 22.13 10.08
C THR A 149 -5.13 23.13 9.07
N LEU A 150 -5.00 22.88 7.77
CA LEU A 150 -5.56 23.72 6.73
C LEU A 150 -7.09 23.72 6.77
N LEU A 151 -7.70 22.54 6.87
CA LEU A 151 -9.17 22.43 6.97
C LEU A 151 -9.72 23.17 8.19
N GLN A 152 -9.04 23.09 9.33
CA GLN A 152 -9.44 23.82 10.54
C GLN A 152 -9.36 25.35 10.39
N GLN A 153 -8.56 25.88 9.47
CA GLN A 153 -8.55 27.30 9.16
C GLN A 153 -9.77 27.75 8.36
N PHE A 154 -10.39 26.87 7.61
CA PHE A 154 -11.55 27.18 6.76
C PHE A 154 -12.88 26.74 7.38
N LEU A 155 -12.84 25.74 8.23
CA LEU A 155 -14.03 25.19 8.86
C LEU A 155 -14.16 25.75 10.27
N PRO A 156 -15.36 26.25 10.67
CA PRO A 156 -15.55 26.75 12.02
C PRO A 156 -15.35 25.63 13.04
N PRO A 157 -14.67 25.87 14.17
CA PRO A 157 -14.55 24.88 15.23
C PRO A 157 -15.93 24.56 15.82
N THR A 158 -16.22 23.27 16.03
CA THR A 158 -17.37 22.85 16.82
C THR A 158 -17.03 22.87 18.31
N ASP A 159 -18.04 22.88 19.18
CA ASP A 159 -17.82 22.83 20.65
C ASP A 159 -17.07 21.55 21.03
N ALA A 160 -17.32 20.43 20.34
CA ALA A 160 -16.65 19.15 20.56
C ALA A 160 -15.17 19.16 20.14
N MET A 161 -14.73 20.13 19.32
CA MET A 161 -13.37 20.17 18.75
C MET A 161 -12.57 21.41 19.20
N LYS A 162 -13.10 22.22 20.14
CA LYS A 162 -12.47 23.49 20.56
C LYS A 162 -11.04 23.33 21.05
N ASP A 163 -10.73 22.21 21.68
CA ASP A 163 -9.44 21.93 22.31
C ASP A 163 -8.66 20.79 21.64
N GLN A 164 -9.16 20.26 20.50
CA GLN A 164 -8.55 19.14 19.81
C GLN A 164 -8.26 19.45 18.36
N LEU A 165 -7.12 19.00 17.89
CA LEU A 165 -6.84 18.95 16.46
C LEU A 165 -7.81 17.99 15.79
N LEU A 166 -8.23 18.27 14.56
CA LEU A 166 -9.16 17.44 13.79
C LEU A 166 -8.66 15.98 13.63
N HIS A 167 -7.36 15.77 13.66
CA HIS A 167 -6.70 14.47 13.62
C HIS A 167 -7.26 13.53 14.71
N GLY A 168 -7.16 13.92 15.98
CA GLY A 168 -7.61 13.07 17.10
C GLY A 168 -9.07 12.62 16.99
N PRO A 169 -10.07 13.49 16.79
CA PRO A 169 -11.45 13.06 16.60
C PRO A 169 -11.71 12.15 15.40
N ILE A 170 -10.87 12.19 14.37
CA ILE A 170 -11.02 11.32 13.20
C ILE A 170 -10.62 9.88 13.53
N GLU A 171 -9.63 9.68 14.39
CA GLU A 171 -9.07 8.36 14.68
C GLU A 171 -9.47 7.78 16.04
N ASN A 172 -9.85 8.62 17.01
CA ASN A 172 -10.20 8.14 18.34
C ASN A 172 -11.67 7.75 18.44
N GLY A 173 -11.95 6.60 19.01
CA GLY A 173 -13.30 6.12 19.26
C GLY A 173 -13.30 4.76 19.96
N ASP A 174 -14.33 4.49 20.75
CA ASP A 174 -14.60 3.17 21.31
C ASP A 174 -15.25 2.31 20.21
N LEU A 175 -14.44 1.50 19.53
CA LEU A 175 -14.87 0.69 18.40
C LEU A 175 -14.97 -0.78 18.80
N HIS A 176 -16.07 -1.39 18.42
CA HIS A 176 -16.25 -2.84 18.51
C HIS A 176 -16.04 -3.47 17.12
N VAL A 177 -14.78 -3.81 16.79
CA VAL A 177 -14.43 -4.39 15.50
C VAL A 177 -14.72 -5.88 15.51
N ASP A 178 -15.48 -6.35 14.50
CA ASP A 178 -15.79 -7.76 14.29
C ASP A 178 -15.56 -8.13 12.83
N ILE A 179 -14.75 -9.18 12.64
CA ILE A 179 -14.49 -9.79 11.33
C ILE A 179 -14.83 -11.29 11.34
N GLN A 180 -15.85 -11.68 12.11
CA GLN A 180 -16.28 -13.06 12.22
C GLN A 180 -16.54 -13.66 10.82
N GLY A 181 -16.01 -14.86 10.61
CA GLY A 181 -16.13 -15.57 9.31
C GLY A 181 -15.08 -15.14 8.28
N TYR A 182 -14.27 -14.13 8.54
CA TYR A 182 -13.14 -13.83 7.69
C TYR A 182 -12.09 -14.94 7.82
N LYS A 183 -11.57 -15.38 6.68
CA LYS A 183 -10.45 -16.33 6.61
C LYS A 183 -9.23 -15.57 6.14
N PRO A 184 -8.20 -15.44 7.00
CA PRO A 184 -6.97 -14.77 6.61
C PRO A 184 -6.32 -15.45 5.42
N THR A 185 -5.69 -14.65 4.57
CA THR A 185 -5.05 -15.09 3.31
C THR A 185 -3.54 -15.18 3.48
N LEU A 186 -2.94 -16.24 2.95
CA LEU A 186 -1.49 -16.38 2.89
C LEU A 186 -0.91 -15.38 1.88
N LEU A 187 -0.02 -14.49 2.35
CA LEU A 187 0.59 -13.46 1.51
C LEU A 187 1.89 -13.90 0.83
N GLY A 188 2.48 -15.00 1.26
CA GLY A 188 3.72 -15.49 0.66
C GLY A 188 4.33 -16.64 1.44
N THR A 189 5.26 -17.34 0.79
CA THR A 189 6.02 -18.47 1.38
C THR A 189 7.43 -18.07 1.81
N THR A 190 7.82 -16.82 1.57
CA THR A 190 9.06 -16.20 2.06
C THR A 190 8.75 -14.83 2.66
N VAL A 191 9.65 -14.31 3.49
CA VAL A 191 9.50 -12.96 4.08
C VAL A 191 9.49 -11.90 2.99
N GLU A 192 10.33 -12.04 1.96
CA GLU A 192 10.41 -11.14 0.83
C GLU A 192 9.09 -11.03 0.08
N GLU A 193 8.47 -12.16 -0.26
CA GLU A 193 7.18 -12.19 -0.94
C GLU A 193 6.07 -11.65 -0.05
N ALA A 194 6.03 -12.13 1.20
CA ALA A 194 4.97 -11.77 2.15
C ALA A 194 4.96 -10.27 2.43
N SER A 195 6.12 -9.65 2.68
CA SER A 195 6.22 -8.20 2.92
C SER A 195 5.83 -7.38 1.70
N TRP A 196 6.22 -7.84 0.51
CA TRP A 196 5.86 -7.18 -0.75
C TRP A 196 4.36 -7.23 -1.02
N ARG A 197 3.73 -8.41 -0.88
CA ARG A 197 2.27 -8.54 -1.04
C ARG A 197 1.51 -7.81 0.06
N LEU A 198 2.04 -7.78 1.29
CA LEU A 198 1.44 -7.04 2.39
C LEU A 198 1.45 -5.53 2.10
N LEU A 199 2.54 -4.97 1.56
CA LEU A 199 2.59 -3.57 1.15
C LEU A 199 1.47 -3.23 0.15
N HIS A 200 1.21 -4.12 -0.82
CA HIS A 200 0.12 -3.93 -1.77
C HIS A 200 -1.26 -4.13 -1.14
N ARG A 201 -1.39 -5.10 -0.24
CA ARG A 201 -2.63 -5.34 0.53
C ARG A 201 -3.02 -4.14 1.40
N VAL A 202 -2.03 -3.46 1.95
CA VAL A 202 -2.20 -2.20 2.72
C VAL A 202 -2.81 -1.09 1.85
N HIS A 203 -2.50 -1.01 0.56
CA HIS A 203 -3.10 0.01 -0.32
C HIS A 203 -4.62 -0.09 -0.38
N ASP A 204 -5.19 -1.30 -0.34
CA ASP A 204 -6.64 -1.48 -0.27
C ASP A 204 -7.19 -0.89 1.05
N GLY A 205 -6.49 -1.10 2.17
CA GLY A 205 -6.80 -0.51 3.47
C GLY A 205 -6.78 1.01 3.40
N ILE A 206 -5.70 1.59 2.86
CA ILE A 206 -5.53 3.04 2.70
C ILE A 206 -6.65 3.64 1.84
N LEU A 207 -6.98 3.05 0.70
CA LEU A 207 -8.05 3.54 -0.18
C LEU A 207 -9.42 3.45 0.49
N ASN A 208 -9.68 2.35 1.21
CA ASN A 208 -10.91 2.19 2.00
C ASN A 208 -11.02 3.26 3.10
N ALA A 209 -9.97 3.45 3.90
CA ALA A 209 -9.92 4.44 4.98
C ALA A 209 -10.06 5.87 4.45
N ARG A 210 -9.36 6.21 3.35
CA ARG A 210 -9.51 7.51 2.68
C ARG A 210 -10.94 7.79 2.27
N SER A 211 -11.69 6.79 1.83
CA SER A 211 -13.10 6.93 1.46
C SER A 211 -13.99 7.33 2.65
N THR A 212 -13.51 7.15 3.88
CA THR A 212 -14.23 7.47 5.12
C THR A 212 -13.84 8.82 5.72
N THR A 213 -12.69 9.38 5.36
CA THR A 213 -12.14 10.60 5.98
C THR A 213 -13.10 11.79 5.88
N ILE A 214 -13.56 12.15 4.69
CA ILE A 214 -14.51 13.27 4.53
C ILE A 214 -15.86 12.98 5.17
N PRO A 215 -16.47 11.78 5.02
CA PRO A 215 -17.67 11.44 5.78
C PRO A 215 -17.53 11.58 7.31
N ILE A 216 -16.37 11.19 7.90
CA ILE A 216 -16.12 11.37 9.33
C ILE A 216 -16.09 12.87 9.67
N ILE A 217 -15.37 13.69 8.90
CA ILE A 217 -15.31 15.14 9.11
C ILE A 217 -16.71 15.75 9.03
N GLN A 218 -17.51 15.37 8.04
CA GLN A 218 -18.89 15.85 7.90
C GLN A 218 -19.74 15.48 9.12
N ALA A 219 -19.62 14.23 9.60
CA ALA A 219 -20.35 13.76 10.79
C ALA A 219 -19.91 14.50 12.06
N LEU A 220 -18.59 14.75 12.23
CA LEU A 220 -18.06 15.54 13.35
C LEU A 220 -18.63 16.95 13.36
N TYR A 221 -18.72 17.63 12.22
CA TYR A 221 -19.30 18.97 12.13
C TYR A 221 -20.82 19.00 12.27
N ALA A 222 -21.50 17.89 11.98
CA ALA A 222 -22.92 17.70 12.23
C ALA A 222 -23.24 17.24 13.67
N GLU A 223 -22.22 17.03 14.51
CA GLU A 223 -22.33 16.44 15.84
C GLU A 223 -23.01 15.04 15.83
N ASP A 224 -22.92 14.35 14.70
CA ASP A 224 -23.44 13.00 14.46
C ASP A 224 -22.43 11.94 14.92
N LYS A 225 -22.47 11.58 16.20
CA LYS A 225 -21.59 10.59 16.80
C LYS A 225 -21.75 9.20 16.18
N GLU A 226 -22.97 8.82 15.83
CA GLU A 226 -23.25 7.52 15.18
C GLU A 226 -22.64 7.47 13.78
N GLY A 227 -22.76 8.54 13.01
CA GLY A 227 -22.11 8.70 11.72
C GLY A 227 -20.58 8.63 11.80
N VAL A 228 -19.96 9.27 12.80
CA VAL A 228 -18.52 9.17 13.06
C VAL A 228 -18.12 7.71 13.29
N THR A 229 -18.73 7.06 14.29
CA THR A 229 -18.44 5.66 14.63
C THR A 229 -18.64 4.71 13.45
N LYS A 230 -19.72 4.89 12.69
CA LYS A 230 -20.01 4.07 11.49
C LYS A 230 -18.88 4.13 10.46
N HIS A 231 -18.35 5.30 10.20
CA HIS A 231 -17.30 5.47 9.21
C HIS A 231 -15.92 5.03 9.73
N GLN A 232 -15.62 5.26 11.00
CA GLN A 232 -14.44 4.70 11.67
C GLN A 232 -14.48 3.17 11.66
N MET A 233 -15.61 2.55 11.99
CA MET A 233 -15.81 1.10 11.94
C MET A 233 -15.56 0.52 10.55
N LYS A 234 -15.96 1.24 9.50
CA LYS A 234 -15.68 0.80 8.11
C LYS A 234 -14.18 0.70 7.84
N ALA A 235 -13.39 1.68 8.30
CA ALA A 235 -11.94 1.68 8.16
C ALA A 235 -11.31 0.58 9.02
N ALA A 236 -11.61 0.55 10.32
CA ALA A 236 -11.06 -0.40 11.28
C ALA A 236 -11.37 -1.87 10.92
N THR A 237 -12.56 -2.15 10.37
CA THR A 237 -12.91 -3.51 9.90
C THR A 237 -12.03 -3.97 8.73
N MET A 238 -11.66 -3.06 7.83
CA MET A 238 -10.73 -3.39 6.75
C MET A 238 -9.31 -3.59 7.26
N ASP A 239 -8.87 -2.74 8.19
CA ASP A 239 -7.57 -2.88 8.84
C ASP A 239 -7.43 -4.22 9.58
N ALA A 240 -8.44 -4.61 10.35
CA ALA A 240 -8.44 -5.90 11.05
C ALA A 240 -8.22 -7.09 10.09
N LYS A 241 -8.73 -7.02 8.86
CA LYS A 241 -8.49 -8.04 7.83
C LYS A 241 -7.05 -8.01 7.33
N VAL A 242 -6.48 -6.82 7.11
CA VAL A 242 -5.08 -6.67 6.69
C VAL A 242 -4.13 -7.19 7.77
N VAL A 243 -4.39 -6.84 9.04
CA VAL A 243 -3.62 -7.33 10.20
C VAL A 243 -3.76 -8.85 10.36
N ALA A 244 -4.96 -9.41 10.16
CA ALA A 244 -5.18 -10.85 10.22
C ALA A 244 -4.38 -11.59 9.12
N ASP A 245 -4.35 -11.07 7.89
CA ASP A 245 -3.55 -11.62 6.79
C ASP A 245 -2.04 -11.60 7.13
N ALA A 246 -1.57 -10.50 7.73
CA ALA A 246 -0.17 -10.37 8.17
C ALA A 246 0.17 -11.38 9.28
N PHE A 247 -0.63 -11.45 10.34
CA PHE A 247 -0.42 -12.39 11.44
C PHE A 247 -0.45 -13.83 10.97
N TYR A 248 -1.46 -14.19 10.18
CA TYR A 248 -1.59 -15.53 9.59
C TYR A 248 -0.32 -15.92 8.84
N THR A 249 0.16 -15.02 7.99
CA THR A 249 1.35 -15.26 7.16
C THR A 249 2.62 -15.37 7.99
N ILE A 250 2.85 -14.46 8.97
CA ILE A 250 4.02 -14.51 9.86
C ILE A 250 4.06 -15.84 10.62
N LEU A 251 2.91 -16.29 11.14
CA LEU A 251 2.82 -17.55 11.90
C LEU A 251 3.01 -18.78 10.99
N CYS A 252 2.49 -18.75 9.74
CA CYS A 252 2.78 -19.79 8.75
C CYS A 252 4.27 -19.87 8.42
N LEU A 253 4.92 -18.73 8.20
CA LEU A 253 6.36 -18.62 7.90
C LEU A 253 7.21 -19.09 9.08
N GLY A 254 6.86 -18.70 10.30
CA GLY A 254 7.56 -19.10 11.53
C GLY A 254 7.47 -20.60 11.76
N ALA A 255 6.28 -21.15 11.67
CA ALA A 255 6.03 -22.58 11.86
C ALA A 255 6.40 -23.45 10.64
N GLN A 256 6.73 -22.84 9.49
CA GLN A 256 6.94 -23.52 8.20
C GLN A 256 5.75 -24.43 7.81
N LYS A 257 4.54 -23.96 8.10
CA LYS A 257 3.29 -24.68 7.88
C LYS A 257 2.40 -23.94 6.90
N PHE A 258 2.25 -24.51 5.72
CA PHE A 258 1.49 -23.93 4.60
C PHE A 258 0.47 -24.94 4.09
N ASP A 259 -0.71 -24.44 3.70
CA ASP A 259 -1.68 -25.21 2.92
C ASP A 259 -1.31 -25.15 1.44
N ALA A 260 -1.27 -26.30 0.77
CA ALA A 260 -0.96 -26.36 -0.66
C ALA A 260 -1.96 -25.60 -1.53
N ALA A 261 -3.24 -25.59 -1.16
CA ALA A 261 -4.27 -24.84 -1.87
C ALA A 261 -4.10 -23.32 -1.76
N GLU A 262 -3.47 -22.84 -0.68
CA GLU A 262 -3.17 -21.42 -0.49
C GLU A 262 -1.88 -20.99 -1.20
N GLN A 263 -0.98 -21.95 -1.50
CA GLN A 263 0.25 -21.66 -2.24
C GLN A 263 0.01 -21.55 -3.75
N GLU A 264 -0.97 -22.27 -4.28
CA GLU A 264 -1.26 -22.29 -5.73
C GLU A 264 -1.48 -20.88 -6.33
N PRO A 265 -2.30 -19.99 -5.72
CA PRO A 265 -2.49 -18.62 -6.22
C PRO A 265 -1.22 -17.74 -6.13
N LEU A 266 -0.19 -18.20 -5.39
CA LEU A 266 1.07 -17.44 -5.27
C LEU A 266 2.06 -17.72 -6.40
N HIS A 267 1.83 -18.73 -7.25
CA HIS A 267 2.72 -19.06 -8.35
C HIS A 267 2.72 -18.02 -9.48
N GLN A 268 1.59 -17.35 -9.65
CA GLN A 268 1.42 -16.31 -10.65
C GLN A 268 0.72 -15.12 -10.03
N VAL A 269 1.05 -13.92 -10.52
CA VAL A 269 0.38 -12.70 -10.07
C VAL A 269 0.34 -11.66 -11.19
N GLU A 270 -0.85 -11.09 -11.40
CA GLU A 270 -1.06 -9.96 -12.29
C GLU A 270 -0.50 -8.70 -11.65
N ILE A 271 0.48 -8.06 -12.32
CA ILE A 271 1.12 -6.86 -11.80
C ILE A 271 0.20 -5.63 -11.86
N ASP A 272 -0.86 -5.67 -12.66
CA ASP A 272 -1.86 -4.61 -12.77
C ASP A 272 -2.71 -4.44 -11.50
N SER A 273 -2.70 -5.45 -10.61
CA SER A 273 -3.29 -5.37 -9.28
C SER A 273 -2.44 -4.58 -8.27
N PHE A 274 -1.20 -4.22 -8.64
CA PHE A 274 -0.26 -3.50 -7.79
C PHE A 274 -0.05 -2.06 -8.25
N PHE A 275 0.37 -1.21 -7.31
CA PHE A 275 0.64 0.19 -7.60
C PHE A 275 2.09 0.39 -8.02
N PRO A 276 2.36 1.02 -9.17
CA PRO A 276 3.71 1.45 -9.53
C PRO A 276 4.17 2.61 -8.64
N LEU A 277 5.48 2.80 -8.53
CA LEU A 277 6.07 3.88 -7.71
C LEU A 277 5.54 5.27 -8.11
N GLU A 278 5.28 5.49 -9.38
CA GLU A 278 4.76 6.75 -9.90
C GLU A 278 3.30 7.03 -9.51
N ALA A 279 2.51 5.99 -9.22
CA ALA A 279 1.13 6.11 -8.80
C ALA A 279 0.95 6.21 -7.29
N VAL A 280 2.02 6.02 -6.54
CA VAL A 280 2.00 5.88 -5.08
C VAL A 280 1.78 7.17 -4.37
N ASN A 281 1.90 8.30 -5.02
CA ASN A 281 1.49 9.53 -4.36
C ASN A 281 -0.04 9.53 -4.18
N LEU A 282 -0.49 8.67 -3.26
CA LEU A 282 -1.89 8.57 -2.85
C LEU A 282 -2.43 9.89 -2.30
N TYR A 283 -1.53 10.81 -1.95
CA TYR A 283 -1.85 12.13 -1.49
C TYR A 283 -2.30 13.03 -2.63
N TYR A 284 -1.78 12.80 -3.83
CA TYR A 284 -2.12 13.59 -5.01
C TYR A 284 -2.71 12.66 -6.06
N PRO A 285 -4.01 12.37 -6.01
CA PRO A 285 -4.67 11.63 -7.08
C PRO A 285 -4.80 12.51 -8.34
N GLN A 286 -3.72 13.19 -8.71
CA GLN A 286 -3.58 13.94 -9.95
C GLN A 286 -3.87 13.09 -11.18
N THR A 287 -3.66 11.82 -11.00
CA THR A 287 -4.03 10.73 -11.87
C THR A 287 -5.43 10.87 -12.41
N GLN A 288 -6.38 11.34 -11.62
CA GLN A 288 -7.78 11.46 -12.04
C GLN A 288 -8.09 12.73 -12.83
N PHE A 289 -7.28 13.77 -12.68
CA PHE A 289 -7.52 15.06 -13.34
C PHE A 289 -6.93 15.14 -14.74
N PHE A 290 -5.89 14.40 -15.04
CA PHE A 290 -5.14 14.44 -16.29
C PHE A 290 -5.21 13.15 -17.08
N SER A 291 -6.13 12.26 -16.76
CA SER A 291 -6.30 11.00 -17.46
C SER A 291 -6.92 11.21 -18.82
N THR A 292 -6.09 11.63 -19.75
CA THR A 292 -6.37 11.43 -21.16
C THR A 292 -5.56 10.23 -21.64
N PRO A 293 -6.02 9.49 -22.64
CA PRO A 293 -5.31 8.32 -23.15
C PRO A 293 -3.85 8.58 -23.50
N ASN A 294 -3.53 9.81 -23.88
CA ASN A 294 -2.21 10.20 -24.34
C ASN A 294 -1.34 10.90 -23.28
N TRP A 295 -1.92 11.33 -22.17
CA TRP A 295 -1.27 12.18 -21.15
C TRP A 295 -1.47 11.67 -19.74
N GLY A 296 -2.35 10.67 -19.62
CA GLY A 296 -2.83 10.28 -18.33
C GLY A 296 -1.98 9.19 -17.67
N TYR A 297 -2.43 8.88 -16.50
CA TYR A 297 -1.94 7.79 -15.69
C TYR A 297 -2.48 6.47 -16.19
N PRO A 298 -1.88 5.37 -15.76
CA PRO A 298 -2.37 4.05 -16.12
C PRO A 298 -3.78 3.84 -15.59
N HIS A 299 -4.58 3.19 -16.41
CA HIS A 299 -5.88 2.69 -15.99
C HIS A 299 -5.86 1.17 -16.03
N THR A 300 -6.28 0.56 -14.94
CA THR A 300 -6.36 -0.89 -14.82
C THR A 300 -7.66 -1.41 -15.40
N GLY A 301 -7.59 -2.45 -16.22
CA GLY A 301 -8.76 -3.17 -16.76
C GLY A 301 -9.57 -2.41 -17.81
N VAL A 302 -9.25 -1.14 -18.09
CA VAL A 302 -9.98 -0.31 -19.07
C VAL A 302 -9.05 0.61 -19.84
N VAL A 303 -9.52 1.07 -20.99
CA VAL A 303 -8.98 2.21 -21.74
C VAL A 303 -9.95 3.39 -21.60
N LEU A 304 -9.43 4.58 -21.33
CA LEU A 304 -10.26 5.80 -21.39
C LEU A 304 -10.22 6.39 -22.78
N ALA A 305 -11.31 6.25 -23.50
CA ALA A 305 -11.52 6.88 -24.79
C ALA A 305 -11.79 8.39 -24.66
N GLU A 306 -11.89 9.10 -25.77
CA GLU A 306 -12.27 10.50 -25.81
C GLU A 306 -13.60 10.74 -25.03
N GLY A 307 -13.68 11.84 -24.32
CA GLY A 307 -14.82 12.12 -23.42
C GLY A 307 -14.81 11.32 -22.11
N LYS A 308 -13.69 10.70 -21.76
CA LYS A 308 -13.51 9.88 -20.53
C LYS A 308 -14.43 8.65 -20.46
N LYS A 309 -14.88 8.14 -21.58
CA LYS A 309 -15.64 6.91 -21.64
C LYS A 309 -14.68 5.71 -21.43
N ALA A 310 -14.95 4.90 -20.42
CA ALA A 310 -14.25 3.65 -20.23
C ALA A 310 -14.70 2.61 -21.29
N VAL A 311 -13.75 1.98 -21.95
CA VAL A 311 -13.94 0.87 -22.88
C VAL A 311 -13.04 -0.30 -22.45
N PRO A 312 -13.37 -1.56 -22.84
CA PRO A 312 -12.54 -2.72 -22.50
C PRO A 312 -11.11 -2.59 -23.03
N LEU A 313 -10.16 -3.22 -22.36
CA LEU A 313 -8.84 -3.48 -22.93
C LEU A 313 -9.01 -4.46 -24.10
N LYS A 314 -8.59 -4.04 -25.28
CA LYS A 314 -8.69 -4.86 -26.50
C LYS A 314 -7.40 -4.79 -27.29
N LEU A 315 -6.92 -5.93 -27.76
CA LEU A 315 -5.76 -6.05 -28.64
C LEU A 315 -6.09 -6.95 -29.82
N SER A 316 -5.41 -6.72 -30.94
CA SER A 316 -5.33 -7.68 -32.04
C SER A 316 -4.27 -8.72 -31.71
N VAL A 317 -4.60 -10.00 -31.67
CA VAL A 317 -3.70 -11.09 -31.24
C VAL A 317 -3.64 -12.16 -32.32
N GLU A 318 -2.43 -12.60 -32.66
CA GLU A 318 -2.22 -13.81 -33.46
C GLU A 318 -2.12 -15.04 -32.53
N GLU A 319 -3.01 -16.03 -32.68
CA GLU A 319 -2.89 -17.27 -31.91
C GLU A 319 -1.67 -18.12 -32.30
N LYS A 320 -1.23 -17.97 -33.55
CA LYS A 320 0.01 -18.62 -34.08
C LYS A 320 0.72 -17.64 -34.96
N ALA A 321 2.03 -17.63 -34.89
CA ALA A 321 2.89 -16.79 -35.74
C ALA A 321 2.53 -16.93 -37.24
N GLY A 322 2.13 -15.81 -37.87
CA GLY A 322 1.66 -15.74 -39.26
C GLY A 322 0.22 -16.19 -39.49
N GLY A 323 -0.58 -16.37 -38.43
CA GLY A 323 -2.02 -16.62 -38.51
C GLY A 323 -2.83 -15.33 -38.73
N ALA A 324 -4.15 -15.47 -38.90
CA ALA A 324 -5.03 -14.33 -38.91
C ALA A 324 -5.09 -13.75 -37.48
N ALA A 325 -4.91 -12.43 -37.37
CA ALA A 325 -5.06 -11.75 -36.08
C ALA A 325 -6.55 -11.56 -35.75
N GLU A 326 -6.93 -11.86 -34.51
CA GLU A 326 -8.27 -11.68 -34.00
C GLU A 326 -8.28 -10.67 -32.85
N GLU A 327 -9.36 -9.90 -32.72
CA GLU A 327 -9.54 -8.99 -31.60
C GLU A 327 -9.91 -9.78 -30.34
N LYS A 328 -9.17 -9.56 -29.27
CA LYS A 328 -9.39 -10.17 -27.95
C LYS A 328 -9.53 -9.11 -26.89
N GLU A 329 -10.53 -9.28 -26.00
CA GLU A 329 -10.69 -8.49 -24.79
C GLU A 329 -9.92 -9.11 -23.63
N PHE A 330 -9.37 -8.25 -22.75
CA PHE A 330 -8.59 -8.65 -21.59
C PHE A 330 -9.21 -8.08 -20.31
N ALA A 331 -9.35 -8.91 -19.30
CA ALA A 331 -9.81 -8.50 -17.98
C ALA A 331 -8.68 -7.83 -17.17
N HIS A 332 -7.43 -8.28 -17.39
CA HIS A 332 -6.24 -7.80 -16.73
C HIS A 332 -5.34 -7.01 -17.67
N GLY A 333 -4.80 -5.91 -17.17
CA GLY A 333 -3.86 -5.09 -17.91
C GLY A 333 -3.96 -3.60 -17.60
N LEU A 334 -3.09 -2.86 -18.25
CA LEU A 334 -2.88 -1.44 -18.05
C LEU A 334 -2.99 -0.71 -19.38
N SER A 335 -3.83 0.31 -19.45
CA SER A 335 -3.72 1.30 -20.52
C SER A 335 -2.86 2.47 -20.04
N VAL A 336 -1.93 2.94 -20.86
CA VAL A 336 -0.88 3.87 -20.43
C VAL A 336 -0.79 5.06 -21.37
N GLY A 337 -0.66 6.25 -20.79
CA GLY A 337 -0.37 7.49 -21.53
C GLY A 337 1.11 7.55 -21.99
N MET A 338 1.35 8.33 -23.05
CA MET A 338 2.67 8.46 -23.65
C MET A 338 3.70 9.16 -22.76
N GLY A 339 4.95 8.74 -22.90
CA GLY A 339 6.07 9.28 -22.12
C GLY A 339 6.03 8.93 -20.65
N ARG A 340 5.30 7.89 -20.28
CA ARG A 340 5.20 7.39 -18.91
C ARG A 340 5.93 6.08 -18.75
N SER A 341 6.57 5.96 -17.60
CA SER A 341 7.13 4.71 -17.10
C SER A 341 6.35 4.30 -15.86
N LEU A 342 6.11 3.01 -15.73
CA LEU A 342 5.53 2.39 -14.55
C LEU A 342 6.60 1.54 -13.92
N THR A 343 7.03 1.89 -12.71
CA THR A 343 8.08 1.19 -11.98
C THR A 343 7.49 0.41 -10.83
N TYR A 344 7.70 -0.90 -10.84
CA TYR A 344 7.24 -1.81 -9.79
C TYR A 344 8.42 -2.35 -9.01
N LEU A 345 8.34 -2.27 -7.68
CA LEU A 345 9.25 -3.01 -6.81
C LEU A 345 8.92 -4.49 -6.90
N LEU A 346 9.92 -5.34 -6.97
CA LEU A 346 9.76 -6.79 -6.99
C LEU A 346 10.40 -7.44 -5.76
N PRO A 347 9.82 -8.53 -5.25
CA PRO A 347 10.46 -9.36 -4.23
C PRO A 347 11.57 -10.16 -4.89
N LYS A 348 12.81 -9.70 -4.72
CA LYS A 348 13.99 -10.23 -5.40
C LYS A 348 14.12 -11.74 -5.25
N GLY A 349 14.28 -12.44 -6.37
CA GLY A 349 14.49 -13.89 -6.41
C GLY A 349 13.23 -14.73 -6.16
N VAL A 350 12.06 -14.12 -6.02
CA VAL A 350 10.78 -14.85 -5.84
C VAL A 350 10.15 -15.19 -7.18
N TYR A 351 10.04 -14.20 -8.05
CA TYR A 351 9.56 -14.39 -9.43
C TYR A 351 10.75 -14.39 -10.38
N THR A 352 10.73 -15.31 -11.33
CA THR A 352 11.83 -15.47 -12.28
C THR A 352 11.48 -15.05 -13.69
N ARG A 353 10.18 -14.93 -13.99
CA ARG A 353 9.70 -14.62 -15.32
C ARG A 353 8.60 -13.56 -15.29
N PHE A 354 8.68 -12.63 -16.24
CA PHE A 354 7.63 -11.69 -16.54
C PHE A 354 7.11 -11.90 -17.95
N THR A 355 5.81 -12.02 -18.12
CA THR A 355 5.15 -12.15 -19.42
C THR A 355 4.09 -11.06 -19.59
N VAL A 356 3.94 -10.53 -20.81
CA VAL A 356 2.92 -9.53 -21.13
C VAL A 356 2.69 -9.44 -22.62
N LEU A 357 1.48 -9.10 -23.03
CA LEU A 357 1.16 -8.69 -24.41
C LEU A 357 1.13 -7.17 -24.48
N ALA A 358 1.85 -6.60 -25.44
CA ALA A 358 1.90 -5.15 -25.65
C ALA A 358 1.38 -4.76 -27.03
N GLY A 359 0.47 -3.82 -27.08
CA GLY A 359 -0.11 -3.39 -28.34
C GLY A 359 -0.92 -2.12 -28.26
N LEU A 360 -1.58 -1.77 -29.32
CA LEU A 360 -2.49 -0.64 -29.41
C LEU A 360 -3.94 -1.12 -29.50
N HIS A 361 -4.86 -0.36 -28.89
CA HIS A 361 -6.28 -0.65 -29.02
C HIS A 361 -6.69 -0.62 -30.50
N PRO A 362 -7.30 -1.66 -31.08
CA PRO A 362 -7.49 -1.79 -32.52
C PRO A 362 -8.27 -0.62 -33.15
N GLU A 363 -9.34 -0.17 -32.50
CA GLU A 363 -10.19 0.91 -33.01
C GLU A 363 -9.60 2.29 -32.66
N LEU A 364 -9.20 2.51 -31.39
CA LEU A 364 -8.75 3.81 -30.90
C LEU A 364 -7.31 4.10 -31.31
N GLY A 365 -6.48 3.06 -31.38
CA GLY A 365 -5.06 3.12 -31.65
C GLY A 365 -4.64 2.85 -33.10
N ALA A 366 -5.61 2.71 -34.04
CA ALA A 366 -5.35 2.28 -35.42
C ALA A 366 -4.30 3.08 -36.20
N LYS A 367 -4.12 4.38 -35.85
CA LYS A 367 -3.12 5.28 -36.47
C LYS A 367 -1.88 5.48 -35.59
N GLY A 368 -1.87 4.86 -34.41
CA GLY A 368 -0.77 4.98 -33.46
C GLY A 368 0.46 4.19 -33.85
N ARG A 369 1.61 4.60 -33.31
CA ARG A 369 2.85 3.85 -33.37
C ARG A 369 3.64 4.07 -32.08
N VAL A 370 3.88 3.03 -31.33
CA VAL A 370 4.43 3.09 -29.97
C VAL A 370 5.58 2.10 -29.82
N GLU A 371 6.65 2.54 -29.21
CA GLU A 371 7.70 1.67 -28.70
C GLU A 371 7.38 1.32 -27.24
N PHE A 372 7.34 0.03 -26.99
CA PHE A 372 7.21 -0.59 -25.69
C PHE A 372 8.58 -1.08 -25.23
N THR A 373 8.97 -0.73 -24.00
CA THR A 373 10.25 -1.16 -23.44
C THR A 373 10.02 -1.72 -22.04
N ILE A 374 10.58 -2.88 -21.76
CA ILE A 374 10.66 -3.50 -20.44
C ILE A 374 12.10 -3.37 -19.97
N SER A 375 12.29 -2.82 -18.76
CA SER A 375 13.62 -2.68 -18.15
C SER A 375 13.64 -3.30 -16.76
N GLY A 376 14.77 -3.86 -16.36
CA GLY A 376 15.05 -4.36 -15.01
C GLY A 376 16.21 -3.59 -14.41
N ASP A 377 16.03 -3.00 -13.21
CA ASP A 377 17.05 -2.20 -12.51
C ASP A 377 17.72 -1.16 -13.42
N GLY A 378 16.90 -0.51 -14.27
CA GLY A 378 17.34 0.52 -15.22
C GLY A 378 18.01 0.01 -16.48
N GLN A 379 18.15 -1.31 -16.68
CA GLN A 379 18.71 -1.91 -17.90
C GLN A 379 17.60 -2.47 -18.79
N PRO A 380 17.62 -2.20 -20.10
CA PRO A 380 16.63 -2.77 -21.02
C PRO A 380 16.72 -4.31 -21.05
N LEU A 381 15.57 -4.97 -20.87
CA LEU A 381 15.42 -6.42 -21.02
C LEU A 381 14.85 -6.76 -22.39
N ALA A 382 13.83 -6.02 -22.85
CA ALA A 382 13.19 -6.21 -24.12
C ALA A 382 12.57 -4.91 -24.64
N SER A 383 12.45 -4.77 -25.97
CA SER A 383 11.67 -3.69 -26.57
C SER A 383 11.10 -4.10 -27.94
N ALA A 384 9.96 -3.50 -28.29
CA ALA A 384 9.35 -3.65 -29.60
C ALA A 384 8.59 -2.36 -29.98
N THR A 385 8.53 -2.07 -31.27
CA THR A 385 7.67 -1.02 -31.79
C THR A 385 6.45 -1.65 -32.45
N VAL A 386 5.26 -1.26 -32.01
CA VAL A 386 3.97 -1.75 -32.50
C VAL A 386 3.21 -0.60 -33.14
N SER A 387 2.67 -0.82 -34.33
CA SER A 387 1.77 0.10 -35.02
C SER A 387 0.31 -0.34 -34.81
N GLY A 388 -0.65 0.57 -34.96
CA GLY A 388 -2.05 0.24 -34.66
C GLY A 388 -2.70 -0.85 -35.53
N THR A 389 -2.06 -1.21 -36.64
CA THR A 389 -2.48 -2.31 -37.53
C THR A 389 -1.75 -3.62 -37.25
N ASP A 390 -0.73 -3.58 -36.39
CA ASP A 390 0.04 -4.77 -36.06
C ASP A 390 -0.64 -5.58 -34.94
N PRO A 391 -0.49 -6.91 -34.92
CA PRO A 391 -0.84 -7.70 -33.75
C PRO A 391 -0.03 -7.29 -32.53
N ALA A 392 -0.56 -7.56 -31.34
CA ALA A 392 0.16 -7.35 -30.10
C ALA A 392 1.44 -8.17 -30.05
N HIS A 393 2.50 -7.57 -29.53
CA HIS A 393 3.79 -8.21 -29.34
C HIS A 393 3.82 -8.91 -27.97
N ALA A 394 4.15 -10.20 -27.97
CA ALA A 394 4.34 -10.97 -26.75
C ALA A 394 5.76 -10.77 -26.22
N PHE A 395 5.88 -10.35 -24.97
CA PHE A 395 7.15 -10.31 -24.26
C PHE A 395 7.24 -11.43 -23.23
N GLU A 396 8.42 -12.00 -23.11
CA GLU A 396 8.83 -12.89 -22.02
C GLU A 396 10.24 -12.49 -21.59
N CYS A 397 10.41 -12.12 -20.31
CA CYS A 397 11.67 -11.64 -19.76
C CYS A 397 12.08 -12.45 -18.53
N ASP A 398 13.36 -12.77 -18.42
CA ASP A 398 13.96 -13.25 -17.18
C ASP A 398 14.12 -12.07 -16.21
N ILE A 399 13.50 -12.19 -15.04
CA ILE A 399 13.52 -11.18 -13.97
C ILE A 399 14.08 -11.73 -12.65
N SER A 400 14.73 -12.90 -12.67
CA SER A 400 15.23 -13.60 -11.47
C SER A 400 16.13 -12.74 -10.56
N HIS A 401 16.81 -11.74 -11.15
CA HIS A 401 17.71 -10.83 -10.44
C HIS A 401 17.20 -9.39 -10.33
N VAL A 402 16.00 -9.13 -10.89
CA VAL A 402 15.43 -7.79 -10.96
C VAL A 402 14.76 -7.40 -9.63
N SER A 403 15.08 -6.22 -9.15
CA SER A 403 14.46 -5.59 -7.96
C SER A 403 13.44 -4.51 -8.33
N GLN A 404 13.61 -3.89 -9.50
CA GLN A 404 12.68 -2.89 -10.05
C GLN A 404 12.39 -3.21 -11.50
N LEU A 405 11.14 -3.54 -11.79
CA LEU A 405 10.64 -3.73 -13.15
C LEU A 405 10.02 -2.43 -13.64
N GLN A 406 10.41 -1.99 -14.84
CA GLN A 406 9.88 -0.77 -15.44
C GLN A 406 9.27 -1.07 -16.81
N LEU A 407 8.02 -0.61 -16.98
CA LEU A 407 7.28 -0.65 -18.24
C LEU A 407 7.21 0.77 -18.81
N THR A 408 7.76 0.99 -19.99
CA THR A 408 7.84 2.31 -20.63
C THR A 408 7.17 2.30 -22.00
N VAL A 409 6.44 3.36 -22.30
CA VAL A 409 5.82 3.59 -23.62
C VAL A 409 6.27 4.92 -24.20
N VAL A 410 6.71 4.91 -25.46
CA VAL A 410 7.18 6.11 -26.16
C VAL A 410 6.52 6.20 -27.52
N SER A 411 5.95 7.36 -27.86
CA SER A 411 5.40 7.63 -29.19
C SER A 411 6.51 7.59 -30.25
N ARG A 412 6.28 6.83 -31.30
CA ARG A 412 7.15 6.76 -32.49
C ARG A 412 6.42 7.18 -33.79
N GLY A 413 5.15 7.56 -33.66
CA GLY A 413 4.32 8.05 -34.76
C GLY A 413 4.14 9.56 -34.71
N THR A 414 3.52 10.10 -35.77
CA THR A 414 3.17 11.52 -35.89
C THR A 414 1.83 11.87 -35.26
N ASP A 415 0.96 10.87 -35.04
CA ASP A 415 -0.35 11.04 -34.42
C ASP A 415 -0.33 10.52 -32.97
N ALA A 416 0.12 11.37 -32.06
CA ALA A 416 0.17 11.04 -30.63
C ALA A 416 -1.23 10.81 -30.01
N LYS A 417 -2.31 11.33 -30.62
CA LYS A 417 -3.68 11.15 -30.12
C LYS A 417 -4.21 9.74 -30.33
N SER A 418 -3.61 8.98 -31.24
CA SER A 418 -3.95 7.58 -31.51
C SER A 418 -3.07 6.58 -30.76
N ASN A 419 -2.24 7.01 -29.82
CA ASN A 419 -1.34 6.11 -29.07
C ASN A 419 -2.06 5.55 -27.82
N TYR A 420 -3.03 4.69 -28.02
CA TYR A 420 -3.75 3.96 -26.97
C TYR A 420 -3.01 2.68 -26.63
N ALA A 421 -1.89 2.82 -25.91
CA ALA A 421 -1.01 1.71 -25.55
C ALA A 421 -1.61 0.87 -24.41
N ILE A 422 -1.48 -0.45 -24.55
CA ILE A 422 -1.98 -1.44 -23.62
C ILE A 422 -0.87 -2.45 -23.32
N TRP A 423 -0.70 -2.73 -22.02
CA TRP A 423 0.00 -3.89 -21.50
C TRP A 423 -1.05 -4.87 -20.99
N ALA A 424 -1.35 -5.94 -21.71
CA ALA A 424 -2.39 -6.91 -21.35
C ALA A 424 -1.79 -8.17 -20.71
N ASP A 425 -2.48 -8.74 -19.74
CA ASP A 425 -2.07 -9.90 -18.96
C ASP A 425 -0.61 -9.82 -18.46
N PRO A 426 -0.23 -8.76 -17.73
CA PRO A 426 1.13 -8.58 -17.24
C PRO A 426 1.40 -9.46 -16.01
N MET A 427 2.00 -10.62 -16.21
CA MET A 427 2.16 -11.69 -15.22
C MET A 427 3.58 -11.81 -14.69
N LEU A 428 3.74 -11.86 -13.37
CA LEU A 428 4.93 -12.37 -12.70
C LEU A 428 4.73 -13.85 -12.42
N VAL A 429 5.74 -14.68 -12.71
CA VAL A 429 5.66 -16.14 -12.59
C VAL A 429 6.83 -16.65 -11.77
N LYS A 430 6.54 -17.53 -10.80
CA LYS A 430 7.58 -18.27 -10.05
C LYS A 430 8.22 -19.36 -10.90
N PRO A 431 9.38 -19.89 -10.48
CA PRO A 431 10.03 -21.03 -11.12
C PRO A 431 9.15 -22.25 -11.18
#